data_0027a394de3f8e7dc24993b538c3cc34
#
_entry.id   0027a394de3f8e7dc24993b538c3cc34
#
_cell.length_a   1.000
_cell.length_b   1.000
_cell.length_c   1.000
_cell.angle_alpha   90.00
_cell.angle_beta   90.00
_cell.angle_gamma   90.00
#
_symmetry.space_group_name_H-M   'P 1'
#
loop_
_entity.id
_entity.type
_entity.pdbx_description
1 polymer ?
#
loop_
_entity_poly.entity_id
_entity_poly.type
_entity_poly.pdbx_seq_one_letter_code
_entity_poly.pdbx_strand_id
1 'polypeptide(L)'
;MAVAHTPVARTAANPYKVFIAGGCYSGLAAAINLLERCDSNAENPIPVAITIVDERDGFYHVIGSPLALADKKYAEKAWVEFKDVKILQRPDVQFLHGSVTKVDTATKTATLRESADLHERTETYDFFIGATGLRRAWPVVPQALTRKTYLIEAGRHIDAVTSSSDPVLVVGGGAVGIEMAAELKTVQPNIKVTLAHSREKLLSAEPLPDMVKDCALELTRAAGVECLMDHRLTTSKLIKNAAGQDAYEVEFENGHKMTASVVIVAISKSVPSTDFLPKEALSEEGLVNILPSLQLANKDIPNSESHFAVGDLINWSGIKRCGGAMHEGKYAGLNIHQIMQHELEGKEVKLNEIGEIPPMIGLAVGKSAVSYGPDGMNSGPQVMQVFFEEDLGFRICWDHLRLGGDPA
;
A
#
# COMPACT_ATOMS: atom_id res chain seq x y z
N MET A 1 -15.61 23.34 38.58
CA MET A 1 -15.67 24.55 37.74
C MET A 1 -15.00 24.18 36.42
N ALA A 2 -15.76 24.07 35.32
CA ALA A 2 -15.19 23.87 34.01
C ALA A 2 -14.46 25.14 33.60
N VAL A 3 -13.15 25.03 33.37
CA VAL A 3 -12.36 26.13 32.80
C VAL A 3 -12.90 26.32 31.39
N ALA A 4 -13.54 27.46 31.12
CA ALA A 4 -13.98 27.81 29.77
C ALA A 4 -12.73 27.90 28.86
N HIS A 5 -12.53 26.91 28.02
CA HIS A 5 -11.53 26.98 26.98
C HIS A 5 -11.96 28.09 26.01
N THR A 6 -11.28 29.22 26.03
CA THR A 6 -11.44 30.23 24.99
C THR A 6 -10.87 29.62 23.69
N PRO A 7 -11.68 29.40 22.64
CA PRO A 7 -11.19 28.83 21.42
C PRO A 7 -10.06 29.70 20.85
N VAL A 8 -8.91 29.10 20.59
CA VAL A 8 -7.82 29.79 19.88
C VAL A 8 -8.31 30.08 18.47
N ALA A 9 -8.36 31.37 18.08
CA ALA A 9 -8.80 31.76 16.74
C ALA A 9 -7.91 31.11 15.67
N ARG A 10 -8.50 30.33 14.79
CA ARG A 10 -7.82 29.73 13.63
C ARG A 10 -7.94 30.69 12.46
N THR A 11 -6.80 30.99 11.84
CA THR A 11 -6.69 31.91 10.70
C THR A 11 -5.67 31.38 9.70
N ALA A 12 -5.55 31.97 8.54
CA ALA A 12 -4.50 31.61 7.57
C ALA A 12 -3.08 31.75 8.15
N ALA A 13 -2.87 32.66 9.13
CA ALA A 13 -1.58 32.79 9.82
C ALA A 13 -1.41 31.79 11.00
N ASN A 14 -2.50 31.20 11.47
CA ASN A 14 -2.52 30.18 12.53
C ASN A 14 -3.50 29.08 12.16
N PRO A 15 -3.22 28.28 11.08
CA PRO A 15 -4.11 27.21 10.63
C PRO A 15 -4.07 26.00 11.58
N TYR A 16 -5.03 25.10 11.43
CA TYR A 16 -4.89 23.74 11.96
C TYR A 16 -3.73 23.04 11.25
N LYS A 17 -2.85 22.42 12.02
CA LYS A 17 -1.72 21.66 11.49
C LYS A 17 -2.05 20.18 11.52
N VAL A 18 -2.04 19.54 10.35
CA VAL A 18 -2.26 18.09 10.21
C VAL A 18 -1.00 17.45 9.68
N PHE A 19 -0.45 16.51 10.45
CA PHE A 19 0.75 15.78 10.08
C PHE A 19 0.37 14.36 9.62
N ILE A 20 0.74 13.98 8.41
CA ILE A 20 0.44 12.68 7.81
C ILE A 20 1.75 11.95 7.55
N ALA A 21 1.96 10.81 8.23
CA ALA A 21 3.07 9.91 8.01
C ALA A 21 2.67 8.85 6.98
N GLY A 22 3.16 8.95 5.76
CA GLY A 22 2.84 8.10 4.61
C GLY A 22 2.00 8.79 3.55
N GLY A 23 2.56 8.94 2.35
CA GLY A 23 1.98 9.65 1.20
C GLY A 23 1.45 8.74 0.10
N CYS A 24 0.97 7.52 0.43
CA CYS A 24 0.36 6.63 -0.54
C CYS A 24 -1.18 6.63 -0.39
N TYR A 25 -1.88 5.56 -0.72
CA TYR A 25 -3.35 5.47 -0.83
C TYR A 25 -4.11 6.11 0.34
N SER A 26 -3.86 5.66 1.57
CA SER A 26 -4.61 6.12 2.75
C SER A 26 -4.24 7.53 3.18
N GLY A 27 -2.95 7.88 3.13
CA GLY A 27 -2.49 9.22 3.49
C GLY A 27 -2.99 10.28 2.51
N LEU A 28 -2.92 10.01 1.20
CA LEU A 28 -3.48 10.90 0.16
C LEU A 28 -4.99 11.01 0.27
N ALA A 29 -5.70 9.89 0.50
CA ALA A 29 -7.14 9.93 0.71
C ALA A 29 -7.53 10.82 1.90
N ALA A 30 -6.79 10.74 3.00
CA ALA A 30 -7.01 11.59 4.17
C ALA A 30 -6.77 13.07 3.86
N ALA A 31 -5.63 13.39 3.25
CA ALA A 31 -5.27 14.76 2.89
C ALA A 31 -6.32 15.42 1.97
N ILE A 32 -6.67 14.74 0.88
CA ILE A 32 -7.56 15.29 -0.15
C ILE A 32 -8.98 15.47 0.37
N ASN A 33 -9.52 14.47 1.08
CA ASN A 33 -10.87 14.59 1.62
C ASN A 33 -10.96 15.64 2.74
N LEU A 34 -9.90 15.82 3.55
CA LEU A 34 -9.83 16.88 4.54
C LEU A 34 -9.80 18.26 3.88
N LEU A 35 -8.93 18.47 2.89
CA LEU A 35 -8.83 19.73 2.13
C LEU A 35 -10.17 20.11 1.50
N GLU A 36 -10.81 19.18 0.78
CA GLU A 36 -12.12 19.42 0.18
C GLU A 36 -13.18 19.86 1.19
N ARG A 37 -13.16 19.27 2.38
CA ARG A 37 -14.11 19.65 3.43
C ARG A 37 -13.78 21.00 4.05
N CYS A 38 -12.52 21.31 4.27
CA CYS A 38 -12.08 22.61 4.77
C CYS A 38 -12.42 23.73 3.78
N ASP A 39 -12.29 23.46 2.48
CA ASP A 39 -12.61 24.40 1.40
C ASP A 39 -14.12 24.49 1.07
N SER A 40 -14.96 23.56 1.56
CA SER A 40 -16.37 23.43 1.14
C SER A 40 -17.24 24.64 1.42
N ASN A 41 -16.88 25.47 2.41
CA ASN A 41 -17.51 26.75 2.66
C ASN A 41 -16.61 27.88 2.13
N ALA A 42 -16.84 28.31 0.90
CA ALA A 42 -16.03 29.34 0.25
C ALA A 42 -16.03 30.71 0.97
N GLU A 43 -17.09 31.04 1.73
CA GLU A 43 -17.18 32.30 2.49
C GLU A 43 -16.43 32.22 3.82
N ASN A 44 -16.29 31.03 4.39
CA ASN A 44 -15.59 30.83 5.67
C ASN A 44 -14.87 29.45 5.67
N PRO A 45 -13.81 29.29 4.89
CA PRO A 45 -13.04 28.05 4.86
C PRO A 45 -12.34 27.82 6.20
N ILE A 46 -12.18 26.55 6.59
CA ILE A 46 -11.39 26.19 7.79
C ILE A 46 -9.90 26.24 7.41
N PRO A 47 -9.11 27.13 8.02
CA PRO A 47 -7.69 27.22 7.71
C PRO A 47 -6.96 25.95 8.17
N VAL A 48 -6.35 25.22 7.22
CA VAL A 48 -5.59 23.99 7.47
C VAL A 48 -4.24 24.06 6.78
N ALA A 49 -3.20 23.50 7.40
CA ALA A 49 -1.90 23.25 6.81
C ALA A 49 -1.57 21.78 6.96
N ILE A 50 -1.32 21.09 5.87
CA ILE A 50 -1.03 19.65 5.85
C ILE A 50 0.44 19.43 5.55
N THR A 51 1.14 18.68 6.42
CA THR A 51 2.48 18.17 6.17
C THR A 51 2.39 16.67 5.90
N ILE A 52 2.79 16.24 4.72
CA ILE A 52 2.89 14.83 4.34
C ILE A 52 4.36 14.44 4.34
N VAL A 53 4.70 13.37 5.06
CA VAL A 53 6.05 12.80 5.09
C VAL A 53 6.03 11.39 4.50
N ASP A 54 6.87 11.12 3.52
CA ASP A 54 7.06 9.78 2.97
C ASP A 54 8.54 9.50 2.71
N GLU A 55 8.93 8.23 2.88
CA GLU A 55 10.29 7.77 2.58
C GLU A 55 10.59 7.78 1.07
N ARG A 56 9.55 7.67 0.23
CA ARG A 56 9.63 7.77 -1.22
C ARG A 56 9.42 9.20 -1.68
N ASP A 57 10.06 9.55 -2.77
CA ASP A 57 9.88 10.86 -3.42
C ASP A 57 8.58 10.97 -4.24
N GLY A 58 7.74 9.92 -4.25
CA GLY A 58 6.54 9.88 -5.06
C GLY A 58 5.51 8.84 -4.64
N PHE A 59 4.34 8.95 -5.22
CA PHE A 59 3.31 7.94 -5.18
C PHE A 59 3.74 6.74 -6.01
N TYR A 60 3.93 5.60 -5.38
CA TYR A 60 4.17 4.33 -6.04
C TYR A 60 2.91 3.45 -6.00
N HIS A 61 2.44 3.05 -7.18
CA HIS A 61 1.28 2.17 -7.31
C HIS A 61 1.62 0.73 -6.94
N VAL A 62 1.60 0.42 -5.65
CA VAL A 62 2.12 -0.83 -5.11
C VAL A 62 1.37 -2.08 -5.60
N ILE A 63 0.06 -1.99 -5.88
CA ILE A 63 -0.70 -3.10 -6.44
C ILE A 63 -0.34 -3.37 -7.90
N GLY A 64 0.24 -2.39 -8.59
CA GLY A 64 0.80 -2.55 -9.93
C GLY A 64 2.21 -3.12 -9.97
N SER A 65 2.84 -3.43 -8.80
CA SER A 65 4.20 -3.99 -8.75
C SER A 65 4.40 -5.22 -9.66
N PRO A 66 3.47 -6.18 -9.75
CA PRO A 66 3.61 -7.34 -10.63
C PRO A 66 3.84 -6.95 -12.10
N LEU A 67 3.06 -6.02 -12.62
CA LEU A 67 3.20 -5.51 -13.98
C LEU A 67 4.44 -4.61 -14.14
N ALA A 68 4.73 -3.79 -13.14
CA ALA A 68 5.89 -2.89 -13.13
C ALA A 68 7.24 -3.62 -13.10
N LEU A 69 7.26 -4.88 -12.69
CA LEU A 69 8.42 -5.76 -12.71
C LEU A 69 8.44 -6.71 -13.93
N ALA A 70 7.45 -6.58 -14.82
CA ALA A 70 7.35 -7.34 -16.07
C ALA A 70 7.51 -6.46 -17.31
N ASP A 71 7.20 -5.15 -17.23
CA ASP A 71 7.17 -4.20 -18.35
C ASP A 71 7.86 -2.87 -17.99
N LYS A 72 8.91 -2.51 -18.73
CA LYS A 72 9.65 -1.26 -18.51
C LYS A 72 8.78 -0.01 -18.72
N LYS A 73 7.90 -0.03 -19.70
CA LYS A 73 7.01 1.10 -20.00
C LYS A 73 6.03 1.34 -18.85
N TYR A 74 5.46 0.25 -18.32
CA TYR A 74 4.58 0.36 -17.18
C TYR A 74 5.34 0.76 -15.89
N ALA A 75 6.58 0.28 -15.71
CA ALA A 75 7.42 0.69 -14.59
C ALA A 75 7.58 2.22 -14.52
N GLU A 76 7.74 2.90 -15.66
CA GLU A 76 7.82 4.36 -15.72
C GLU A 76 6.53 5.04 -15.24
N LYS A 77 5.38 4.46 -15.53
CA LYS A 77 4.05 4.95 -15.14
C LYS A 77 3.74 4.70 -13.67
N ALA A 78 4.19 3.58 -13.11
CA ALA A 78 3.83 3.13 -11.76
C ALA A 78 4.34 4.03 -10.61
N TRP A 79 5.22 4.99 -10.88
CA TRP A 79 5.78 5.92 -9.91
C TRP A 79 5.66 7.37 -10.39
N VAL A 80 4.88 8.17 -9.68
CA VAL A 80 4.71 9.60 -9.94
C VAL A 80 5.32 10.39 -8.78
N GLU A 81 6.32 11.24 -9.06
CA GLU A 81 6.94 12.06 -8.03
C GLU A 81 5.92 13.04 -7.43
N PHE A 82 5.94 13.29 -6.12
CA PHE A 82 4.96 14.15 -5.46
C PHE A 82 4.93 15.58 -5.98
N LYS A 83 6.06 16.08 -6.49
CA LYS A 83 6.12 17.39 -7.15
C LYS A 83 5.25 17.48 -8.40
N ASP A 84 4.91 16.33 -9.01
CA ASP A 84 4.11 16.25 -10.24
C ASP A 84 2.63 15.93 -9.95
N VAL A 85 2.29 15.63 -8.69
CA VAL A 85 0.90 15.40 -8.25
C VAL A 85 0.20 16.73 -8.04
N LYS A 86 -0.65 17.15 -9.00
CA LYS A 86 -1.22 18.50 -9.07
C LYS A 86 -1.99 18.92 -7.83
N ILE A 87 -2.80 18.04 -7.26
CA ILE A 87 -3.63 18.37 -6.08
C ILE A 87 -2.79 18.72 -4.84
N LEU A 88 -1.54 18.28 -4.78
CA LEU A 88 -0.62 18.57 -3.68
C LEU A 88 0.15 19.89 -3.89
N GLN A 89 0.07 20.50 -5.09
CA GLN A 89 0.75 21.77 -5.42
C GLN A 89 -0.07 22.96 -4.92
N ARG A 90 -0.23 23.04 -3.60
CA ARG A 90 -1.01 24.06 -2.88
C ARG A 90 -0.14 24.71 -1.81
N PRO A 91 -0.33 26.00 -1.48
CA PRO A 91 0.46 26.68 -0.44
C PRO A 91 0.21 26.13 0.98
N ASP A 92 -0.91 25.47 1.20
CA ASP A 92 -1.32 24.86 2.46
C ASP A 92 -0.96 23.36 2.56
N VAL A 93 -0.26 22.81 1.56
CA VAL A 93 0.27 21.44 1.56
C VAL A 93 1.78 21.45 1.42
N GLN A 94 2.47 20.80 2.36
CA GLN A 94 3.90 20.58 2.31
C GLN A 94 4.19 19.08 2.22
N PHE A 95 5.01 18.68 1.26
CA PHE A 95 5.59 17.35 1.20
C PHE A 95 7.04 17.38 1.69
N LEU A 96 7.40 16.45 2.58
CA LEU A 96 8.75 16.25 3.10
C LEU A 96 9.20 14.81 2.77
N HIS A 97 10.28 14.71 1.99
CA HIS A 97 10.90 13.44 1.68
C HIS A 97 11.78 12.98 2.84
N GLY A 98 11.30 12.00 3.59
CA GLY A 98 11.98 11.53 4.81
C GLY A 98 11.22 10.44 5.55
N SER A 99 11.82 9.95 6.61
CA SER A 99 11.26 8.92 7.49
C SER A 99 10.84 9.55 8.82
N VAL A 100 9.61 9.30 9.25
CA VAL A 100 9.18 9.64 10.62
C VAL A 100 9.88 8.68 11.58
N THR A 101 10.58 9.22 12.56
CA THR A 101 11.39 8.45 13.53
C THR A 101 10.79 8.42 14.93
N LYS A 102 9.94 9.40 15.27
CA LYS A 102 9.27 9.47 16.57
C LYS A 102 8.01 10.32 16.50
N VAL A 103 6.99 9.89 17.21
CA VAL A 103 5.79 10.68 17.52
C VAL A 103 5.65 10.78 19.04
N ASP A 104 5.57 12.01 19.53
CA ASP A 104 5.28 12.31 20.94
C ASP A 104 3.85 12.84 21.02
N THR A 105 2.96 11.99 21.52
CA THR A 105 1.53 12.29 21.59
C THR A 105 1.22 13.33 22.66
N ALA A 106 2.03 13.41 23.72
CA ALA A 106 1.80 14.35 24.82
C ALA A 106 2.10 15.80 24.41
N THR A 107 3.17 15.99 23.65
CA THR A 107 3.58 17.32 23.13
C THR A 107 3.04 17.60 21.74
N LYS A 108 2.36 16.66 21.09
CA LYS A 108 1.90 16.73 19.70
C LYS A 108 3.03 17.13 18.75
N THR A 109 4.12 16.36 18.79
CA THR A 109 5.28 16.58 17.92
C THR A 109 5.68 15.31 17.19
N ALA A 110 6.10 15.45 15.94
CA ALA A 110 6.66 14.38 15.12
C ALA A 110 8.09 14.72 14.73
N THR A 111 9.02 13.81 14.98
CA THR A 111 10.40 13.92 14.51
C THR A 111 10.54 13.10 13.24
N LEU A 112 11.14 13.69 12.23
CA LEU A 112 11.46 13.05 10.96
C LEU A 112 12.94 13.22 10.64
N ARG A 113 13.47 12.25 9.89
CA ARG A 113 14.81 12.30 9.30
C ARG A 113 14.66 12.55 7.81
N GLU A 114 15.15 13.69 7.33
CA GLU A 114 15.10 14.07 5.92
C GLU A 114 16.02 13.14 5.08
N SER A 115 15.56 12.75 3.88
CA SER A 115 16.32 11.83 3.01
C SER A 115 17.54 12.51 2.34
N ALA A 116 17.53 13.83 2.22
CA ALA A 116 18.55 14.57 1.49
C ALA A 116 19.91 14.61 2.24
N ASP A 117 19.87 14.88 3.54
CA ASP A 117 21.08 15.12 4.37
C ASP A 117 21.04 14.38 5.71
N LEU A 118 20.01 13.57 5.93
CA LEU A 118 19.75 12.83 7.17
C LEU A 118 19.55 13.73 8.39
N HIS A 119 19.26 15.02 8.19
CA HIS A 119 18.97 15.96 9.26
C HIS A 119 17.67 15.56 9.98
N GLU A 120 17.67 15.67 11.32
CA GLU A 120 16.47 15.47 12.12
C GLU A 120 15.73 16.80 12.29
N ARG A 121 14.46 16.77 12.00
CA ARG A 121 13.55 17.90 12.12
C ARG A 121 12.35 17.49 12.95
N THR A 122 11.87 18.37 13.81
CA THR A 122 10.68 18.16 14.63
C THR A 122 9.61 19.17 14.24
N GLU A 123 8.42 18.67 13.95
CA GLU A 123 7.23 19.44 13.57
C GLU A 123 6.17 19.33 14.67
N THR A 124 5.46 20.42 14.93
CA THR A 124 4.27 20.44 15.78
C THR A 124 3.03 20.23 14.96
N TYR A 125 2.02 19.57 15.51
CA TYR A 125 0.74 19.36 14.86
C TYR A 125 -0.44 19.47 15.84
N ASP A 126 -1.64 19.70 15.31
CA ASP A 126 -2.90 19.58 16.05
C ASP A 126 -3.44 18.16 15.92
N PHE A 127 -3.34 17.56 14.71
CA PHE A 127 -3.77 16.20 14.40
C PHE A 127 -2.66 15.40 13.71
N PHE A 128 -2.60 14.12 14.01
CA PHE A 128 -1.66 13.17 13.41
C PHE A 128 -2.39 12.02 12.72
N ILE A 129 -1.90 11.61 11.54
CA ILE A 129 -2.39 10.42 10.81
C ILE A 129 -1.21 9.51 10.49
N GLY A 130 -1.19 8.30 11.04
CA GLY A 130 -0.28 7.23 10.64
C GLY A 130 -0.84 6.48 9.43
N ALA A 131 -0.12 6.49 8.32
CA ALA A 131 -0.52 5.91 7.03
C ALA A 131 0.63 5.17 6.31
N THR A 132 1.66 4.75 7.05
CA THR A 132 2.92 4.19 6.55
C THR A 132 2.82 2.75 6.04
N GLY A 133 1.72 2.06 6.32
CA GLY A 133 1.43 0.72 5.82
C GLY A 133 2.39 -0.36 6.33
N LEU A 134 2.72 -1.32 5.47
CA LEU A 134 3.55 -2.49 5.77
C LEU A 134 4.82 -2.48 4.94
N ARG A 135 5.95 -2.77 5.57
CA ARG A 135 7.21 -3.07 4.87
C ARG A 135 7.17 -4.50 4.32
N ARG A 136 7.58 -4.63 3.10
CA ARG A 136 7.66 -5.92 2.39
C ARG A 136 9.02 -6.02 1.70
N ALA A 137 9.51 -7.27 1.58
CA ALA A 137 10.80 -7.52 0.96
C ALA A 137 10.73 -7.42 -0.57
N TRP A 138 11.89 -7.17 -1.18
CA TRP A 138 12.10 -7.38 -2.61
C TRP A 138 11.85 -8.85 -3.00
N PRO A 139 11.26 -9.14 -4.16
CA PRO A 139 10.77 -8.23 -5.20
C PRO A 139 9.29 -7.88 -5.07
N VAL A 140 8.64 -8.19 -3.97
CA VAL A 140 7.20 -7.91 -3.74
C VAL A 140 6.94 -6.40 -3.80
N VAL A 141 7.86 -5.60 -3.24
CA VAL A 141 7.84 -4.14 -3.31
C VAL A 141 9.26 -3.66 -3.61
N PRO A 142 9.45 -2.67 -4.51
CA PRO A 142 10.73 -2.01 -4.73
C PRO A 142 11.32 -1.46 -3.43
N GLN A 143 12.63 -1.59 -3.24
CA GLN A 143 13.35 -1.06 -2.08
C GLN A 143 13.89 0.34 -2.32
N ALA A 144 13.90 0.79 -3.56
CA ALA A 144 14.26 2.15 -3.95
C ALA A 144 13.33 3.19 -3.30
N LEU A 145 13.91 4.32 -2.90
CA LEU A 145 13.20 5.43 -2.26
C LEU A 145 13.04 6.65 -3.20
N THR A 146 13.62 6.58 -4.39
CA THR A 146 13.45 7.61 -5.43
C THR A 146 13.03 6.99 -6.74
N ARG A 147 12.25 7.70 -7.55
CA ARG A 147 11.86 7.25 -8.88
C ARG A 147 13.07 6.88 -9.74
N LYS A 148 14.13 7.65 -9.66
CA LYS A 148 15.37 7.40 -10.42
C LYS A 148 15.98 6.05 -10.06
N THR A 149 16.16 5.74 -8.78
CA THR A 149 16.73 4.47 -8.31
C THR A 149 15.79 3.31 -8.54
N TYR A 150 14.50 3.52 -8.42
CA TYR A 150 13.47 2.53 -8.72
C TYR A 150 13.49 2.08 -10.19
N LEU A 151 13.63 2.98 -11.14
CA LEU A 151 13.67 2.61 -12.56
C LEU A 151 14.93 1.78 -12.89
N ILE A 152 16.04 2.00 -12.18
CA ILE A 152 17.25 1.16 -12.30
C ILE A 152 17.00 -0.23 -11.71
N GLU A 153 16.37 -0.29 -10.52
CA GLU A 153 16.07 -1.55 -9.82
C GLU A 153 15.09 -2.40 -10.65
N ALA A 154 13.97 -1.82 -11.09
CA ALA A 154 12.97 -2.48 -11.92
C ALA A 154 13.53 -2.89 -13.29
N GLY A 155 14.29 -2.02 -13.93
CA GLY A 155 14.94 -2.31 -15.23
C GLY A 155 15.89 -3.50 -15.16
N ARG A 156 16.72 -3.59 -14.14
CA ARG A 156 17.61 -4.75 -13.93
C ARG A 156 16.83 -6.05 -13.73
N HIS A 157 15.75 -6.00 -12.97
CA HIS A 157 14.89 -7.17 -12.76
C HIS A 157 14.26 -7.63 -14.07
N ILE A 158 13.65 -6.69 -14.82
CA ILE A 158 13.01 -7.00 -16.11
C ILE A 158 14.03 -7.59 -17.08
N ASP A 159 15.24 -7.02 -17.18
CA ASP A 159 16.29 -7.56 -18.02
C ASP A 159 16.68 -9.00 -17.59
N ALA A 160 16.76 -9.27 -16.31
CA ALA A 160 17.08 -10.60 -15.79
C ALA A 160 15.99 -11.63 -16.15
N VAL A 161 14.71 -11.31 -15.93
CA VAL A 161 13.60 -12.24 -16.23
C VAL A 161 13.36 -12.44 -17.72
N THR A 162 13.83 -11.53 -18.59
CA THR A 162 13.61 -11.59 -20.05
C THR A 162 14.81 -12.16 -20.84
N SER A 163 15.98 -12.31 -20.21
CA SER A 163 17.24 -12.63 -20.93
C SER A 163 17.58 -14.13 -21.04
N SER A 164 16.85 -15.02 -20.36
CA SER A 164 17.21 -16.44 -20.29
C SER A 164 16.17 -17.36 -20.93
N SER A 165 16.65 -18.51 -21.44
CA SER A 165 15.82 -19.61 -21.93
C SER A 165 15.29 -20.52 -20.82
N ASP A 166 15.92 -20.48 -19.64
CA ASP A 166 15.47 -21.24 -18.46
C ASP A 166 14.19 -20.61 -17.88
N PRO A 167 13.31 -21.38 -17.21
CA PRO A 167 12.11 -20.86 -16.60
C PRO A 167 12.39 -19.78 -15.53
N VAL A 168 11.53 -18.80 -15.41
CA VAL A 168 11.43 -17.95 -14.24
C VAL A 168 10.57 -18.67 -13.20
N LEU A 169 11.12 -18.87 -12.01
CA LEU A 169 10.40 -19.51 -10.90
C LEU A 169 9.87 -18.44 -9.93
N VAL A 170 8.56 -18.41 -9.76
CA VAL A 170 7.90 -17.64 -8.69
C VAL A 170 7.58 -18.58 -7.54
N VAL A 171 8.03 -18.26 -6.34
CA VAL A 171 7.83 -19.06 -5.13
C VAL A 171 6.84 -18.38 -4.20
N GLY A 172 5.66 -18.97 -4.02
CA GLY A 172 4.58 -18.45 -3.19
C GLY A 172 3.29 -18.22 -3.95
N GLY A 173 2.26 -19.00 -3.65
CA GLY A 173 0.93 -18.95 -4.26
C GLY A 173 -0.08 -18.08 -3.51
N GLY A 174 0.36 -16.99 -2.87
CA GLY A 174 -0.48 -15.91 -2.41
C GLY A 174 -0.84 -14.96 -3.55
N ALA A 175 -1.66 -13.94 -3.29
CA ALA A 175 -2.13 -13.00 -4.32
C ALA A 175 -0.96 -12.41 -5.13
N VAL A 176 0.05 -11.87 -4.47
CA VAL A 176 1.20 -11.24 -5.13
C VAL A 176 1.98 -12.22 -6.03
N GLY A 177 2.21 -13.46 -5.58
CA GLY A 177 2.92 -14.45 -6.40
C GLY A 177 2.13 -14.89 -7.61
N ILE A 178 0.82 -15.02 -7.49
CA ILE A 178 -0.09 -15.30 -8.62
C ILE A 178 -0.02 -14.17 -9.63
N GLU A 179 -0.19 -12.94 -9.18
CA GLU A 179 -0.14 -11.75 -10.05
C GLU A 179 1.24 -11.61 -10.72
N MET A 180 2.35 -11.77 -9.99
CA MET A 180 3.70 -11.70 -10.58
C MET A 180 3.92 -12.76 -11.67
N ALA A 181 3.48 -13.99 -11.45
CA ALA A 181 3.61 -15.05 -12.42
C ALA A 181 2.73 -14.81 -13.67
N ALA A 182 1.47 -14.42 -13.44
CA ALA A 182 0.50 -14.23 -14.50
C ALA A 182 0.80 -12.97 -15.35
N GLU A 183 1.17 -11.84 -14.72
CA GLU A 183 1.54 -10.61 -15.42
C GLU A 183 2.82 -10.81 -16.24
N LEU A 184 3.86 -11.40 -15.66
CA LEU A 184 5.08 -11.72 -16.40
C LEU A 184 4.77 -12.59 -17.63
N LYS A 185 3.96 -13.64 -17.49
CA LYS A 185 3.59 -14.52 -18.58
C LYS A 185 2.75 -13.81 -19.65
N THR A 186 1.87 -12.90 -19.24
CA THR A 186 0.99 -12.14 -20.14
C THR A 186 1.79 -11.14 -20.99
N VAL A 187 2.69 -10.40 -20.36
CA VAL A 187 3.51 -9.37 -21.03
C VAL A 187 4.64 -10.00 -21.84
N GLN A 188 5.19 -11.11 -21.34
CA GLN A 188 6.31 -11.83 -21.95
C GLN A 188 5.90 -13.26 -22.36
N PRO A 189 5.07 -13.44 -23.37
CA PRO A 189 4.43 -14.74 -23.70
C PRO A 189 5.41 -15.86 -24.06
N ASN A 190 6.63 -15.52 -24.49
CA ASN A 190 7.66 -16.49 -24.86
C ASN A 190 8.46 -17.02 -23.66
N ILE A 191 8.37 -16.39 -22.49
CA ILE A 191 9.07 -16.81 -21.28
C ILE A 191 8.32 -17.98 -20.65
N LYS A 192 9.05 -18.97 -20.17
CA LYS A 192 8.50 -20.03 -19.32
C LYS A 192 8.40 -19.50 -17.91
N VAL A 193 7.21 -19.53 -17.33
CA VAL A 193 6.97 -19.11 -15.94
C VAL A 193 6.39 -20.28 -15.16
N THR A 194 7.03 -20.60 -14.05
CA THR A 194 6.60 -21.64 -13.11
C THR A 194 6.28 -21.00 -11.78
N LEU A 195 5.08 -21.27 -11.23
CA LEU A 195 4.67 -20.87 -9.88
C LEU A 195 4.71 -22.09 -8.97
N ALA A 196 5.58 -22.06 -7.96
CA ALA A 196 5.65 -23.10 -6.93
C ALA A 196 4.96 -22.66 -5.63
N HIS A 197 4.10 -23.51 -5.11
CA HIS A 197 3.41 -23.28 -3.85
C HIS A 197 3.52 -24.49 -2.91
N SER A 198 3.74 -24.22 -1.62
CA SER A 198 4.01 -25.23 -0.60
C SER A 198 2.79 -26.01 -0.10
N ARG A 199 1.59 -25.71 -0.61
CA ARG A 199 0.32 -26.33 -0.22
C ARG A 199 -0.47 -26.74 -1.46
N GLU A 200 -1.52 -27.53 -1.25
CA GLU A 200 -2.42 -28.03 -2.29
C GLU A 200 -3.21 -26.92 -3.01
N LYS A 201 -3.57 -25.84 -2.31
CA LYS A 201 -4.39 -24.74 -2.87
C LYS A 201 -3.67 -23.40 -2.83
N LEU A 202 -3.80 -22.62 -3.90
CA LEU A 202 -3.39 -21.20 -3.92
C LEU A 202 -4.18 -20.39 -2.88
N LEU A 203 -3.70 -19.20 -2.53
CA LEU A 203 -4.32 -18.33 -1.52
C LEU A 203 -4.58 -19.04 -0.17
N SER A 204 -3.76 -20.04 0.17
CA SER A 204 -3.98 -20.94 1.30
C SER A 204 -3.91 -20.27 2.67
N ALA A 205 -3.31 -19.08 2.78
CA ALA A 205 -3.26 -18.29 4.00
C ALA A 205 -4.49 -17.37 4.16
N GLU A 206 -5.26 -17.16 3.09
CA GLU A 206 -6.41 -16.28 3.09
C GLU A 206 -7.68 -17.00 3.55
N PRO A 207 -8.53 -16.37 4.37
CA PRO A 207 -9.80 -16.92 4.82
C PRO A 207 -10.87 -16.88 3.72
N LEU A 208 -10.56 -17.45 2.55
CA LEU A 208 -11.41 -17.47 1.37
C LEU A 208 -11.99 -18.88 1.14
N PRO A 209 -13.20 -19.01 0.58
CA PRO A 209 -13.78 -20.29 0.18
C PRO A 209 -12.91 -21.02 -0.86
N ASP A 210 -12.97 -22.34 -0.83
CA ASP A 210 -12.20 -23.18 -1.76
C ASP A 210 -12.49 -22.88 -3.23
N MET A 211 -13.74 -22.56 -3.57
CA MET A 211 -14.12 -22.20 -4.94
C MET A 211 -13.32 -21.00 -5.50
N VAL A 212 -12.94 -20.03 -4.64
CA VAL A 212 -12.12 -18.89 -5.05
C VAL A 212 -10.68 -19.33 -5.30
N LYS A 213 -10.16 -20.22 -4.44
CA LYS A 213 -8.80 -20.77 -4.54
C LYS A 213 -8.63 -21.65 -5.78
N ASP A 214 -9.64 -22.47 -6.05
CA ASP A 214 -9.67 -23.34 -7.23
C ASP A 214 -9.79 -22.50 -8.53
N CYS A 215 -10.65 -21.48 -8.54
CA CYS A 215 -10.75 -20.53 -9.67
C CYS A 215 -9.43 -19.78 -9.90
N ALA A 216 -8.75 -19.33 -8.86
CA ALA A 216 -7.44 -18.69 -8.99
C ALA A 216 -6.40 -19.61 -9.64
N LEU A 217 -6.39 -20.90 -9.28
CA LEU A 217 -5.49 -21.90 -9.88
C LEU A 217 -5.83 -22.15 -11.37
N GLU A 218 -7.10 -22.28 -11.69
CA GLU A 218 -7.56 -22.45 -13.08
C GLU A 218 -7.18 -21.26 -13.95
N LEU A 219 -7.41 -20.04 -13.49
CA LEU A 219 -7.03 -18.82 -14.22
C LEU A 219 -5.52 -18.69 -14.38
N THR A 220 -4.74 -19.05 -13.35
CA THR A 220 -3.27 -19.00 -13.41
C THR A 220 -2.73 -19.97 -14.46
N ARG A 221 -3.26 -21.18 -14.52
CA ARG A 221 -2.94 -22.16 -15.59
C ARG A 221 -3.40 -21.69 -16.98
N ALA A 222 -4.59 -21.12 -17.07
CA ALA A 222 -5.12 -20.57 -18.31
C ALA A 222 -4.29 -19.38 -18.84
N ALA A 223 -3.66 -18.61 -17.96
CA ALA A 223 -2.69 -17.57 -18.32
C ALA A 223 -1.37 -18.15 -18.87
N GLY A 224 -1.17 -19.48 -18.85
CA GLY A 224 0.00 -20.15 -19.37
C GLY A 224 1.15 -20.31 -18.34
N VAL A 225 0.85 -20.18 -17.05
CA VAL A 225 1.79 -20.41 -15.96
C VAL A 225 1.75 -21.88 -15.57
N GLU A 226 2.91 -22.53 -15.48
CA GLU A 226 3.05 -23.86 -14.88
C GLU A 226 2.90 -23.77 -13.36
N CYS A 227 1.98 -24.52 -12.76
CA CYS A 227 1.71 -24.49 -11.33
C CYS A 227 2.16 -25.78 -10.66
N LEU A 228 3.17 -25.70 -9.80
CA LEU A 228 3.68 -26.78 -8.96
C LEU A 228 3.09 -26.63 -7.55
N MET A 229 2.02 -27.41 -7.28
CA MET A 229 1.39 -27.46 -5.96
C MET A 229 2.13 -28.46 -5.07
N ASP A 230 2.10 -28.29 -3.75
CA ASP A 230 2.84 -29.09 -2.76
C ASP A 230 4.37 -29.09 -2.96
N HIS A 231 4.88 -27.95 -3.47
CA HIS A 231 6.29 -27.70 -3.70
C HIS A 231 6.81 -26.60 -2.76
N ARG A 232 7.33 -27.03 -1.61
CA ARG A 232 8.00 -26.11 -0.67
C ARG A 232 9.48 -25.99 -1.06
N LEU A 233 9.93 -24.78 -1.36
CA LEU A 233 11.33 -24.50 -1.64
C LEU A 233 12.20 -24.82 -0.41
N THR A 234 13.27 -25.59 -0.60
CA THR A 234 14.29 -25.91 0.42
C THR A 234 15.60 -25.23 0.14
N THR A 235 16.08 -25.30 -1.10
CA THR A 235 17.33 -24.66 -1.50
C THR A 235 17.23 -24.01 -2.87
N SER A 236 18.03 -22.94 -3.03
CA SER A 236 18.23 -22.27 -4.30
C SER A 236 19.70 -21.85 -4.37
N LYS A 237 20.47 -22.46 -5.27
CA LYS A 237 21.93 -22.24 -5.44
C LYS A 237 22.21 -21.64 -6.79
N LEU A 238 23.01 -20.57 -6.81
CA LEU A 238 23.52 -19.99 -8.05
C LEU A 238 24.47 -20.98 -8.72
N ILE A 239 24.21 -21.24 -10.00
CA ILE A 239 25.00 -22.13 -10.86
C ILE A 239 25.26 -21.46 -12.22
N LYS A 240 26.05 -22.09 -13.08
CA LYS A 240 26.04 -21.82 -14.51
C LYS A 240 25.23 -22.87 -15.25
N ASN A 241 24.29 -22.43 -16.10
CA ASN A 241 23.52 -23.34 -16.94
C ASN A 241 24.37 -23.90 -18.13
N ALA A 242 23.80 -24.76 -18.93
CA ALA A 242 24.48 -25.36 -20.08
C ALA A 242 25.00 -24.34 -21.13
N ALA A 243 24.42 -23.12 -21.16
CA ALA A 243 24.88 -22.00 -22.00
C ALA A 243 25.92 -21.12 -21.32
N GLY A 244 26.36 -21.44 -20.07
CA GLY A 244 27.31 -20.64 -19.29
C GLY A 244 26.72 -19.39 -18.65
N GLN A 245 25.39 -19.22 -18.68
CA GLN A 245 24.68 -18.11 -18.06
C GLN A 245 24.42 -18.39 -16.58
N ASP A 246 24.25 -17.34 -15.79
CA ASP A 246 23.81 -17.48 -14.40
C ASP A 246 22.40 -18.05 -14.35
N ALA A 247 22.20 -19.07 -13.50
CA ALA A 247 20.94 -19.73 -13.25
C ALA A 247 20.92 -20.27 -11.81
N TYR A 248 19.80 -20.77 -11.38
CA TYR A 248 19.62 -21.32 -10.04
C TYR A 248 19.24 -22.81 -10.14
N GLU A 249 20.00 -23.66 -9.46
CA GLU A 249 19.56 -25.02 -9.13
C GLU A 249 18.64 -24.94 -7.92
N VAL A 250 17.40 -25.36 -8.12
CA VAL A 250 16.32 -25.28 -7.10
C VAL A 250 15.94 -26.69 -6.69
N GLU A 251 15.78 -26.90 -5.38
CA GLU A 251 15.30 -28.16 -4.79
C GLU A 251 14.12 -27.91 -3.88
N PHE A 252 13.11 -28.77 -3.98
CA PHE A 252 11.91 -28.76 -3.16
C PHE A 252 11.90 -29.89 -2.14
N GLU A 253 11.12 -29.73 -1.06
CA GLU A 253 10.98 -30.69 0.04
C GLU A 253 10.55 -32.09 -0.43
N ASN A 254 9.75 -32.17 -1.49
CA ASN A 254 9.29 -33.42 -2.11
C ASN A 254 10.36 -34.11 -2.99
N GLY A 255 11.58 -33.59 -3.02
CA GLY A 255 12.69 -34.12 -3.83
C GLY A 255 12.71 -33.68 -5.29
N HIS A 256 11.71 -32.94 -5.76
CA HIS A 256 11.74 -32.37 -7.12
C HIS A 256 12.87 -31.34 -7.24
N LYS A 257 13.55 -31.33 -8.38
CA LYS A 257 14.63 -30.39 -8.72
C LYS A 257 14.36 -29.74 -10.08
N MET A 258 14.71 -28.48 -10.21
CA MET A 258 14.65 -27.78 -11.49
C MET A 258 15.76 -26.71 -11.60
N THR A 259 16.01 -26.26 -12.83
CA THR A 259 16.84 -25.08 -13.07
C THR A 259 15.93 -23.89 -13.38
N ALA A 260 16.22 -22.75 -12.81
CA ALA A 260 15.51 -21.50 -13.07
C ALA A 260 16.49 -20.37 -13.40
N SER A 261 16.12 -19.49 -14.33
CA SER A 261 16.93 -18.30 -14.65
C SER A 261 16.90 -17.27 -13.54
N VAL A 262 15.72 -17.09 -12.95
CA VAL A 262 15.45 -16.17 -11.84
C VAL A 262 14.53 -16.86 -10.84
N VAL A 263 14.76 -16.64 -9.56
CA VAL A 263 13.86 -17.09 -8.48
C VAL A 263 13.26 -15.87 -7.81
N ILE A 264 11.95 -15.66 -8.02
CA ILE A 264 11.17 -14.59 -7.42
C ILE A 264 10.51 -15.13 -6.15
N VAL A 265 10.97 -14.70 -4.98
CA VAL A 265 10.40 -15.16 -3.70
C VAL A 265 9.26 -14.22 -3.31
N ALA A 266 8.03 -14.64 -3.61
CA ALA A 266 6.80 -13.91 -3.25
C ALA A 266 6.23 -14.37 -1.88
N ILE A 267 7.09 -14.89 -1.01
CA ILE A 267 6.80 -15.25 0.38
C ILE A 267 7.48 -14.21 1.24
N SER A 268 6.80 -13.13 1.58
CA SER A 268 7.37 -12.15 2.49
C SER A 268 6.52 -12.04 3.75
N LYS A 269 7.18 -11.99 4.90
CA LYS A 269 6.55 -11.54 6.13
C LYS A 269 6.42 -10.03 6.04
N SER A 270 5.17 -9.54 6.02
CA SER A 270 4.90 -8.11 6.10
C SER A 270 5.20 -7.63 7.52
N VAL A 271 5.89 -6.50 7.65
CA VAL A 271 6.20 -5.87 8.95
C VAL A 271 5.52 -4.51 9.02
N PRO A 272 4.68 -4.24 10.03
CA PRO A 272 4.08 -2.92 10.20
C PRO A 272 5.15 -1.83 10.32
N SER A 273 4.97 -0.72 9.61
CA SER A 273 5.89 0.42 9.67
C SER A 273 5.45 1.39 10.77
N THR A 274 5.62 0.99 12.05
CA THR A 274 5.01 1.63 13.22
C THR A 274 6.01 1.95 14.34
N ASP A 275 7.32 1.73 14.13
CA ASP A 275 8.37 1.90 15.15
C ASP A 275 8.44 3.31 15.75
N PHE A 276 7.88 4.30 15.05
CA PHE A 276 7.82 5.71 15.49
C PHE A 276 6.66 6.00 16.45
N LEU A 277 5.72 5.09 16.63
CA LEU A 277 4.56 5.25 17.52
C LEU A 277 4.86 4.72 18.95
N PRO A 278 4.16 5.23 19.96
CA PRO A 278 4.21 4.66 21.31
C PRO A 278 3.85 3.17 21.30
N LYS A 279 4.60 2.36 22.03
CA LYS A 279 4.37 0.90 22.10
C LYS A 279 2.97 0.54 22.62
N GLU A 280 2.43 1.38 23.48
CA GLU A 280 1.10 1.25 24.07
C GLU A 280 -0.04 1.39 23.04
N ALA A 281 0.28 1.91 21.85
CA ALA A 281 -0.65 1.99 20.72
C ALA A 281 -0.67 0.71 19.88
N LEU A 282 0.30 -0.21 20.06
CA LEU A 282 0.55 -1.31 19.18
C LEU A 282 0.02 -2.66 19.73
N SER A 283 -0.36 -3.55 18.82
CA SER A 283 -0.60 -4.97 19.12
C SER A 283 0.74 -5.73 19.26
N GLU A 284 0.67 -7.01 19.65
CA GLU A 284 1.84 -7.89 19.72
C GLU A 284 2.53 -8.06 18.34
N GLU A 285 1.75 -7.97 17.26
CA GLU A 285 2.25 -8.05 15.89
C GLU A 285 2.79 -6.71 15.37
N GLY A 286 2.73 -5.64 16.17
CA GLY A 286 3.17 -4.29 15.82
C GLY A 286 2.15 -3.48 15.01
N LEU A 287 0.91 -3.97 14.86
CA LEU A 287 -0.19 -3.20 14.23
C LEU A 287 -0.77 -2.19 15.21
N VAL A 288 -1.30 -1.08 14.69
CA VAL A 288 -1.89 -0.02 15.52
C VAL A 288 -3.30 -0.40 15.96
N ASN A 289 -3.54 -0.44 17.27
CA ASN A 289 -4.88 -0.64 17.84
C ASN A 289 -5.69 0.64 17.73
N ILE A 290 -6.84 0.57 17.05
CA ILE A 290 -7.72 1.70 16.76
C ILE A 290 -9.14 1.48 17.29
N LEU A 291 -9.86 2.58 17.48
CA LEU A 291 -11.32 2.60 17.58
C LEU A 291 -11.95 2.51 16.18
N PRO A 292 -13.24 2.17 16.06
CA PRO A 292 -13.95 2.24 14.79
C PRO A 292 -13.85 3.60 14.09
N SER A 293 -13.69 4.68 14.85
CA SER A 293 -13.46 6.04 14.36
C SER A 293 -12.05 6.30 13.81
N LEU A 294 -11.18 5.28 13.79
CA LEU A 294 -9.78 5.33 13.35
C LEU A 294 -8.82 6.05 14.29
N GLN A 295 -9.30 6.52 15.43
CA GLN A 295 -8.47 7.10 16.50
C GLN A 295 -7.72 5.99 17.25
N LEU A 296 -6.61 6.33 17.93
CA LEU A 296 -5.91 5.37 18.80
C LEU A 296 -6.85 4.86 19.90
N ALA A 297 -6.88 3.53 20.07
CA ALA A 297 -7.82 2.88 20.99
C ALA A 297 -7.47 3.08 22.46
N ASN A 298 -6.18 3.17 22.79
CA ASN A 298 -5.72 3.31 24.16
C ASN A 298 -5.87 4.76 24.65
N LYS A 299 -6.83 4.98 25.54
CA LYS A 299 -7.15 6.31 26.12
C LYS A 299 -6.13 6.81 27.15
N ASP A 300 -5.23 5.95 27.63
CA ASP A 300 -4.14 6.35 28.53
C ASP A 300 -3.01 7.05 27.75
N ILE A 301 -2.99 6.94 26.43
CA ILE A 301 -2.09 7.70 25.57
C ILE A 301 -2.57 9.16 25.52
N PRO A 302 -1.72 10.13 25.89
CA PRO A 302 -2.09 11.54 25.85
C PRO A 302 -2.56 11.96 24.47
N ASN A 303 -3.66 12.71 24.39
CA ASN A 303 -4.26 13.22 23.16
C ASN A 303 -4.60 12.12 22.13
N SER A 304 -4.88 10.89 22.56
CA SER A 304 -5.23 9.77 21.65
C SER A 304 -6.34 10.12 20.66
N GLU A 305 -7.26 11.01 21.05
CA GLU A 305 -8.37 11.51 20.22
C GLU A 305 -7.93 12.38 19.03
N SER A 306 -6.71 12.90 19.06
CA SER A 306 -6.10 13.69 17.98
C SER A 306 -5.19 12.86 17.07
N HIS A 307 -5.02 11.56 17.35
CA HIS A 307 -4.14 10.67 16.63
C HIS A 307 -4.94 9.57 15.94
N PHE A 308 -4.76 9.47 14.63
CA PHE A 308 -5.45 8.53 13.76
C PHE A 308 -4.44 7.57 13.13
N ALA A 309 -4.91 6.36 12.79
CA ALA A 309 -4.15 5.42 11.99
C ALA A 309 -5.05 4.77 10.94
N VAL A 310 -4.53 4.60 9.71
CA VAL A 310 -5.28 4.17 8.52
C VAL A 310 -4.43 3.30 7.59
N GLY A 311 -5.07 2.44 6.83
CA GLY A 311 -4.42 1.58 5.85
C GLY A 311 -3.86 0.29 6.47
N ASP A 312 -2.93 -0.34 5.78
CA ASP A 312 -2.46 -1.68 6.13
C ASP A 312 -1.82 -1.80 7.52
N LEU A 313 -1.42 -0.68 8.15
CA LEU A 313 -0.77 -0.67 9.46
C LEU A 313 -1.73 -0.88 10.65
N ILE A 314 -3.05 -0.76 10.45
CA ILE A 314 -4.03 -0.88 11.55
C ILE A 314 -4.35 -2.34 11.91
N ASN A 315 -4.65 -2.57 13.17
CA ASN A 315 -5.19 -3.85 13.66
C ASN A 315 -6.72 -3.87 13.46
N TRP A 316 -7.17 -4.33 12.28
CA TRP A 316 -8.59 -4.40 11.91
C TRP A 316 -8.89 -5.64 11.09
N SER A 317 -10.17 -6.00 11.01
CA SER A 317 -10.65 -7.18 10.26
C SER A 317 -10.49 -7.03 8.74
N GLY A 318 -10.58 -8.16 8.04
CA GLY A 318 -10.53 -8.25 6.58
C GLY A 318 -9.13 -8.38 5.99
N ILE A 319 -9.08 -8.63 4.69
CA ILE A 319 -7.84 -8.73 3.91
C ILE A 319 -7.36 -7.29 3.58
N LYS A 320 -6.07 -7.02 3.83
CA LYS A 320 -5.46 -5.70 3.53
C LYS A 320 -5.48 -5.42 2.02
N ARG A 321 -5.96 -4.22 1.62
CA ARG A 321 -6.14 -3.82 0.21
C ARG A 321 -6.27 -2.31 0.07
N CYS A 322 -5.90 -1.80 -1.11
CA CYS A 322 -5.87 -0.36 -1.37
C CYS A 322 -7.24 0.32 -1.24
N GLY A 323 -8.33 -0.32 -1.69
CA GLY A 323 -9.68 0.23 -1.56
C GLY A 323 -10.10 0.45 -0.11
N GLY A 324 -9.81 -0.50 0.79
CA GLY A 324 -10.00 -0.33 2.23
C GLY A 324 -9.17 0.81 2.78
N ALA A 325 -7.87 0.84 2.44
CA ALA A 325 -6.95 1.89 2.88
C ALA A 325 -7.41 3.30 2.45
N MET A 326 -7.90 3.46 1.21
CA MET A 326 -8.45 4.74 0.73
C MET A 326 -9.73 5.13 1.48
N HIS A 327 -10.62 4.17 1.77
CA HIS A 327 -11.83 4.39 2.53
C HIS A 327 -11.54 4.85 3.97
N GLU A 328 -10.61 4.19 4.64
CA GLU A 328 -10.16 4.55 5.98
C GLU A 328 -9.51 5.94 6.00
N GLY A 329 -8.64 6.25 5.04
CA GLY A 329 -8.06 7.58 4.89
C GLY A 329 -9.11 8.66 4.71
N LYS A 330 -10.10 8.42 3.85
CA LYS A 330 -11.25 9.33 3.69
C LYS A 330 -11.97 9.57 5.02
N TYR A 331 -12.27 8.52 5.78
CA TYR A 331 -12.98 8.67 7.06
C TYR A 331 -12.14 9.42 8.10
N ALA A 332 -10.84 9.18 8.18
CA ALA A 332 -9.95 9.95 9.05
C ALA A 332 -9.98 11.45 8.71
N GLY A 333 -9.88 11.82 7.43
CA GLY A 333 -10.00 13.22 7.00
C GLY A 333 -11.34 13.85 7.36
N LEU A 334 -12.45 13.13 7.13
CA LEU A 334 -13.80 13.59 7.49
C LEU A 334 -13.97 13.74 9.01
N ASN A 335 -13.42 12.84 9.80
CA ASN A 335 -13.49 12.86 11.25
C ASN A 335 -12.71 14.04 11.83
N ILE A 336 -11.50 14.29 11.34
CA ILE A 336 -10.70 15.46 11.72
C ILE A 336 -11.47 16.75 11.41
N HIS A 337 -12.08 16.85 10.23
CA HIS A 337 -12.88 18.02 9.88
C HIS A 337 -14.06 18.25 10.85
N GLN A 338 -14.76 17.19 11.27
CA GLN A 338 -15.85 17.30 12.25
C GLN A 338 -15.34 17.81 13.61
N ILE A 339 -14.15 17.33 14.05
CA ILE A 339 -13.55 17.80 15.29
C ILE A 339 -13.19 19.29 15.19
N MET A 340 -12.60 19.72 14.05
CA MET A 340 -12.32 21.13 13.79
C MET A 340 -13.59 22.01 13.83
N GLN A 341 -14.69 21.53 13.23
CA GLN A 341 -15.97 22.24 13.26
C GLN A 341 -16.54 22.34 14.70
N HIS A 342 -16.37 21.28 15.48
CA HIS A 342 -16.78 21.32 16.90
C HIS A 342 -15.98 22.37 17.70
N GLU A 343 -14.68 22.38 17.52
CA GLU A 343 -13.80 23.35 18.19
C GLU A 343 -14.10 24.81 17.80
N LEU A 344 -14.44 25.05 16.54
CA LEU A 344 -14.71 26.41 16.00
C LEU A 344 -16.13 26.89 16.25
N GLU A 345 -17.11 26.00 16.10
CA GLU A 345 -18.53 26.37 15.99
C GLU A 345 -19.42 25.66 17.02
N GLY A 346 -18.87 24.75 17.82
CA GLY A 346 -19.62 23.97 18.80
C GLY A 346 -20.56 22.94 18.15
N LYS A 347 -20.37 22.59 16.87
CA LYS A 347 -21.17 21.58 16.19
C LYS A 347 -21.03 20.22 16.85
N GLU A 348 -22.12 19.45 16.87
CA GLU A 348 -22.10 18.07 17.37
C GLU A 348 -21.14 17.20 16.54
N VAL A 349 -20.29 16.43 17.24
CA VAL A 349 -19.39 15.47 16.60
C VAL A 349 -20.06 14.13 16.47
N LYS A 350 -20.20 13.65 15.24
CA LYS A 350 -20.66 12.30 14.93
C LYS A 350 -19.66 11.64 13.98
N LEU A 351 -18.62 11.07 14.57
CA LEU A 351 -17.53 10.47 13.79
C LEU A 351 -18.03 9.33 12.90
N ASN A 352 -17.46 9.26 11.70
CA ASN A 352 -17.63 8.11 10.82
C ASN A 352 -16.90 6.91 11.43
N GLU A 353 -17.50 5.76 11.37
CA GLU A 353 -16.96 4.52 11.92
C GLU A 353 -16.82 3.47 10.83
N ILE A 354 -15.70 2.74 10.83
CA ILE A 354 -15.53 1.55 9.99
C ILE A 354 -16.16 0.36 10.70
N GLY A 355 -16.92 -0.43 9.93
CA GLY A 355 -17.46 -1.72 10.40
C GLY A 355 -16.44 -2.84 10.27
N GLU A 356 -16.82 -4.03 10.77
CA GLU A 356 -16.08 -5.24 10.46
C GLU A 356 -16.11 -5.51 8.95
N ILE A 357 -14.95 -5.86 8.40
CA ILE A 357 -14.80 -6.13 6.98
C ILE A 357 -14.71 -7.64 6.78
N PRO A 358 -15.67 -8.25 6.04
CA PRO A 358 -15.59 -9.66 5.72
C PRO A 358 -14.39 -9.95 4.79
N PRO A 359 -13.93 -11.20 4.71
CA PRO A 359 -12.92 -11.59 3.73
C PRO A 359 -13.40 -11.28 2.31
N MET A 360 -12.70 -10.41 1.62
CA MET A 360 -12.99 -10.01 0.24
C MET A 360 -11.68 -9.86 -0.51
N ILE A 361 -11.65 -10.22 -1.78
CA ILE A 361 -10.48 -10.08 -2.64
C ILE A 361 -10.89 -9.69 -4.06
N GLY A 362 -10.06 -8.88 -4.70
CA GLY A 362 -9.92 -8.79 -6.14
C GLY A 362 -8.51 -9.23 -6.48
N LEU A 363 -8.35 -10.16 -7.40
CA LEU A 363 -7.08 -10.72 -7.82
C LEU A 363 -6.99 -10.71 -9.33
N ALA A 364 -6.01 -10.00 -9.86
CA ALA A 364 -5.69 -10.02 -11.29
C ALA A 364 -4.91 -11.31 -11.63
N VAL A 365 -5.26 -11.94 -12.75
CA VAL A 365 -4.57 -13.13 -13.23
C VAL A 365 -4.43 -13.02 -14.76
N GLY A 366 -3.42 -12.29 -15.20
CA GLY A 366 -3.20 -12.00 -16.60
C GLY A 366 -4.36 -11.21 -17.23
N LYS A 367 -5.01 -11.73 -18.26
CA LYS A 367 -6.15 -11.08 -18.94
C LYS A 367 -7.50 -11.30 -18.25
N SER A 368 -7.51 -11.94 -17.10
CA SER A 368 -8.70 -12.24 -16.30
C SER A 368 -8.48 -11.86 -14.85
N ALA A 369 -9.56 -11.83 -14.08
CA ALA A 369 -9.49 -11.63 -12.65
C ALA A 369 -10.52 -12.50 -11.94
N VAL A 370 -10.35 -12.69 -10.63
CA VAL A 370 -11.38 -13.22 -9.74
C VAL A 370 -11.67 -12.19 -8.67
N SER A 371 -12.94 -11.97 -8.37
CA SER A 371 -13.38 -11.17 -7.24
C SER A 371 -14.26 -12.03 -6.32
N TYR A 372 -14.15 -11.79 -5.03
CA TYR A 372 -15.00 -12.39 -4.02
C TYR A 372 -15.36 -11.35 -2.95
N GLY A 373 -16.61 -11.35 -2.53
CA GLY A 373 -17.16 -10.45 -1.52
C GLY A 373 -18.55 -10.88 -1.07
N PRO A 374 -19.33 -10.01 -0.42
CA PRO A 374 -20.68 -10.30 0.06
C PRO A 374 -21.64 -10.80 -1.03
N ASP A 375 -21.46 -10.34 -2.26
CA ASP A 375 -22.27 -10.74 -3.43
C ASP A 375 -21.81 -12.06 -4.08
N GLY A 376 -20.85 -12.75 -3.45
CA GLY A 376 -20.29 -14.00 -3.96
C GLY A 376 -19.05 -13.83 -4.81
N MET A 377 -18.75 -14.84 -5.66
CA MET A 377 -17.59 -14.89 -6.54
C MET A 377 -17.98 -14.54 -7.98
N ASN A 378 -17.17 -13.70 -8.59
CA ASN A 378 -17.20 -13.44 -10.03
C ASN A 378 -15.80 -13.64 -10.61
N SER A 379 -15.69 -14.04 -11.90
CA SER A 379 -14.39 -14.23 -12.54
C SER A 379 -14.47 -13.97 -14.04
N GLY A 380 -13.32 -13.72 -14.65
CA GLY A 380 -13.18 -13.58 -16.08
C GLY A 380 -12.68 -12.19 -16.53
N PRO A 381 -12.64 -11.94 -17.86
CA PRO A 381 -12.16 -10.68 -18.42
C PRO A 381 -12.98 -9.45 -18.02
N GLN A 382 -14.30 -9.60 -17.81
CA GLN A 382 -15.13 -8.48 -17.35
C GLN A 382 -14.76 -8.03 -15.94
N VAL A 383 -14.41 -8.98 -15.05
CA VAL A 383 -13.95 -8.66 -13.69
C VAL A 383 -12.61 -7.93 -13.78
N MET A 384 -11.69 -8.37 -14.67
CA MET A 384 -10.43 -7.67 -14.92
C MET A 384 -10.69 -6.22 -15.35
N GLN A 385 -11.57 -5.99 -16.31
CA GLN A 385 -11.88 -4.65 -16.81
C GLN A 385 -12.47 -3.73 -15.74
N VAL A 386 -13.31 -4.25 -14.84
CA VAL A 386 -13.97 -3.44 -13.80
C VAL A 386 -13.04 -3.09 -12.65
N PHE A 387 -12.15 -3.99 -12.24
CA PHE A 387 -11.34 -3.84 -11.01
C PHE A 387 -9.90 -3.39 -11.28
N PHE A 388 -9.37 -3.69 -12.49
CA PHE A 388 -7.94 -3.54 -12.77
C PHE A 388 -7.63 -2.82 -14.07
N GLU A 389 -8.55 -2.82 -15.04
CA GLU A 389 -8.32 -2.34 -16.41
C GLU A 389 -7.05 -2.99 -17.01
N GLU A 390 -6.26 -2.22 -17.79
CA GLU A 390 -5.01 -2.70 -18.41
C GLU A 390 -3.75 -2.37 -17.56
N ASP A 391 -3.93 -1.65 -16.45
CA ASP A 391 -2.83 -1.09 -15.67
C ASP A 391 -2.88 -1.47 -14.17
N LEU A 392 -3.48 -2.62 -13.88
CA LEU A 392 -3.68 -3.13 -12.52
C LEU A 392 -4.34 -2.09 -11.59
N GLY A 393 -5.28 -1.29 -12.14
CA GLY A 393 -6.07 -0.34 -11.38
C GLY A 393 -5.34 0.97 -11.06
N PHE A 394 -4.22 1.27 -11.74
CA PHE A 394 -3.53 2.54 -11.54
C PHE A 394 -4.46 3.73 -11.82
N ARG A 395 -5.12 3.74 -12.98
CA ARG A 395 -6.05 4.79 -13.35
C ARG A 395 -7.23 4.88 -12.39
N ILE A 396 -7.80 3.74 -12.02
CA ILE A 396 -8.92 3.67 -11.06
C ILE A 396 -8.53 4.29 -9.72
N CYS A 397 -7.35 3.96 -9.17
CA CYS A 397 -6.87 4.53 -7.92
C CYS A 397 -6.56 6.03 -8.04
N TRP A 398 -5.95 6.44 -9.15
CA TRP A 398 -5.61 7.83 -9.43
C TRP A 398 -6.84 8.73 -9.47
N ASP A 399 -7.86 8.31 -10.23
CA ASP A 399 -9.13 9.03 -10.36
C ASP A 399 -9.95 8.99 -9.07
N HIS A 400 -9.96 7.86 -8.37
CA HIS A 400 -10.62 7.76 -7.05
C HIS A 400 -10.02 8.72 -6.02
N LEU A 401 -8.70 8.86 -6.01
CA LEU A 401 -7.98 9.80 -5.16
C LEU A 401 -8.04 11.25 -5.69
N ARG A 402 -8.56 11.46 -6.90
CA ARG A 402 -8.66 12.81 -7.52
C ARG A 402 -7.31 13.54 -7.57
N LEU A 403 -6.22 12.83 -7.89
CA LEU A 403 -4.86 13.38 -7.86
C LEU A 403 -4.61 14.45 -8.93
N GLY A 404 -5.49 14.53 -9.92
CA GLY A 404 -5.49 15.57 -10.96
C GLY A 404 -4.44 15.35 -12.05
N GLY A 405 -4.75 15.85 -13.25
CA GLY A 405 -3.90 15.61 -14.42
C GLY A 405 -4.03 14.19 -14.97
N ASP A 406 -3.35 13.98 -16.10
CA ASP A 406 -3.12 12.63 -16.63
C ASP A 406 -1.75 12.16 -16.11
N PRO A 407 -1.68 11.07 -15.36
CA PRO A 407 -0.42 10.46 -14.97
C PRO A 407 0.17 9.75 -16.20
N ALA A 408 0.70 10.52 -17.14
CA ALA A 408 1.17 10.05 -18.46
C ALA A 408 2.23 8.94 -18.40
#